data_6c7df4947184faf12b402818ba102508
#
_entry.id   6c7df4947184faf12b402818ba102508
#
_cell.length_a   1.000
_cell.length_b   1.000
_cell.length_c   1.000
_cell.angle_alpha   90.00
_cell.angle_beta   90.00
_cell.angle_gamma   90.00
#
_symmetry.space_group_name_H-M   'P 1'
#
loop_
_entity.id
_entity.type
_entity.pdbx_description
1 polymer ?
#
loop_
_entity_poly.entity_id
_entity_poly.type
_entity_poly.pdbx_seq_one_letter_code
_entity_poly.pdbx_strand_id
1 'polypeptide(L)'
;MNKKVLSKNLIITFGVYGFLLVLNILVSKVVLISYGSEVNGLLASVNQIYTYIALLEAGIGTATITSLYAPFAKKDNEEINRVCSASVSYYRFVLKWYVLCVIVVSFLWPFVLESSIGYWTIFGVILIQGISNALTFYYVSTITNYLIAVGRNYINVYIHMGITVLTYLSKAAVSLVGGNVLLISATLLGINSLKCLFYYIYKKIKCKNLRFDVNIDFSILKQRNSFLVHEIVGVVFSSTDLVLISIFCDLKIASVYAVYSMVISAISSIIGQVFNGAKYVLGDAYQKENYQKTHDTFNAIYITIVFALYTITYILFKPFIDIYTRGVEDINYSIRFLPILFVLIQLLSTCRNVDTILIKNAGHSKQTINRAIIEAIVNLVASVLLLYIMGIHGVLIGTILALLYRTNDMIIYANKRILKRSPWKEYKLYLLNFLIFCLFLAFNYNFPLQAFGYADLLYKAVGVSIVVIAIYIAINATIFGKEIIKHIKPKSQKK
;
A
#
# COMPACT_ATOMS: atom_id res chain seq x y z
N MET A 1 -10.86 25.63 7.61
CA MET A 1 -9.42 25.27 7.57
C MET A 1 -8.72 26.20 6.57
N ASN A 2 -7.65 26.88 6.94
CA ASN A 2 -7.00 27.89 6.09
C ASN A 2 -6.35 27.21 4.88
N LYS A 3 -6.72 27.58 3.65
CA LYS A 3 -6.22 26.99 2.38
C LYS A 3 -4.68 26.98 2.30
N LYS A 4 -4.01 28.00 2.86
CA LYS A 4 -2.53 28.07 2.94
C LYS A 4 -1.93 27.00 3.83
N VAL A 5 -2.57 26.64 4.95
CA VAL A 5 -2.10 25.58 5.86
C VAL A 5 -2.28 24.21 5.22
N LEU A 6 -3.40 24.00 4.52
CA LEU A 6 -3.66 22.76 3.79
C LEU A 6 -2.65 22.52 2.67
N SER A 7 -2.39 23.55 1.83
CA SER A 7 -1.41 23.44 0.74
C SER A 7 0.01 23.22 1.26
N LYS A 8 0.42 23.90 2.33
CA LYS A 8 1.73 23.73 2.96
C LYS A 8 1.89 22.30 3.50
N ASN A 9 0.88 21.77 4.19
CA ASN A 9 0.92 20.41 4.71
C ASN A 9 1.01 19.37 3.58
N LEU A 10 0.27 19.56 2.48
CA LEU A 10 0.34 18.67 1.32
C LEU A 10 1.73 18.68 0.69
N ILE A 11 2.33 19.85 0.45
CA ILE A 11 3.66 19.98 -0.16
C ILE A 11 4.72 19.29 0.72
N ILE A 12 4.68 19.53 2.05
CA ILE A 12 5.61 18.89 2.98
C ILE A 12 5.43 17.36 2.96
N THR A 13 4.18 16.89 2.99
CA THR A 13 3.87 15.47 2.97
C THR A 13 4.40 14.81 1.68
N PHE A 14 4.13 15.40 0.52
CA PHE A 14 4.65 14.91 -0.77
C PHE A 14 6.18 14.89 -0.81
N GLY A 15 6.83 15.96 -0.34
CA GLY A 15 8.29 16.03 -0.29
C GLY A 15 8.91 14.95 0.59
N VAL A 16 8.34 14.73 1.78
CA VAL A 16 8.81 13.69 2.71
C VAL A 16 8.62 12.30 2.12
N TYR A 17 7.43 11.98 1.62
CA TYR A 17 7.18 10.66 1.02
C TYR A 17 8.03 10.42 -0.22
N GLY A 18 8.20 11.42 -1.08
CA GLY A 18 9.09 11.34 -2.24
C GLY A 18 10.54 11.06 -1.84
N PHE A 19 11.05 11.75 -0.83
CA PHE A 19 12.39 11.52 -0.29
C PHE A 19 12.57 10.11 0.27
N LEU A 20 11.62 9.63 1.09
CA LEU A 20 11.67 8.28 1.66
C LEU A 20 11.59 7.19 0.57
N LEU A 21 10.85 7.44 -0.49
CA LEU A 21 10.73 6.54 -1.63
C LEU A 21 12.05 6.42 -2.40
N VAL A 22 12.70 7.54 -2.70
CA VAL A 22 14.02 7.55 -3.34
C VAL A 22 15.04 6.83 -2.45
N LEU A 23 15.04 7.11 -1.16
CA LEU A 23 15.92 6.46 -0.20
C LEU A 23 15.67 4.94 -0.13
N ASN A 24 14.43 4.51 -0.16
CA ASN A 24 14.07 3.08 -0.23
C ASN A 24 14.66 2.40 -1.47
N ILE A 25 14.48 2.99 -2.64
CA ILE A 25 15.01 2.46 -3.91
C ILE A 25 16.54 2.33 -3.86
N LEU A 26 17.23 3.38 -3.39
CA LEU A 26 18.69 3.38 -3.30
C LEU A 26 19.21 2.33 -2.32
N VAL A 27 18.62 2.25 -1.13
CA VAL A 27 19.05 1.30 -0.09
C VAL A 27 18.72 -0.14 -0.48
N SER A 28 17.56 -0.38 -1.09
CA SER A 28 17.23 -1.72 -1.60
C SER A 28 18.20 -2.19 -2.68
N LYS A 29 18.70 -1.28 -3.52
CA LYS A 29 19.76 -1.60 -4.48
C LYS A 29 21.07 -1.97 -3.79
N VAL A 30 21.48 -1.22 -2.77
CA VAL A 30 22.70 -1.54 -1.99
C VAL A 30 22.57 -2.93 -1.36
N VAL A 31 21.43 -3.23 -0.72
CA VAL A 31 21.18 -4.56 -0.13
C VAL A 31 21.25 -5.65 -1.20
N LEU A 32 20.60 -5.44 -2.34
CA LEU A 32 20.56 -6.40 -3.44
C LEU A 32 21.97 -6.70 -3.99
N ILE A 33 22.78 -5.68 -4.20
CA ILE A 33 24.15 -5.86 -4.71
C ILE A 33 25.05 -6.52 -3.65
N SER A 34 24.89 -6.15 -2.36
CA SER A 34 25.78 -6.64 -1.29
C SER A 34 25.49 -8.09 -0.90
N TYR A 35 24.23 -8.54 -0.96
CA TYR A 35 23.83 -9.83 -0.45
C TYR A 35 23.24 -10.78 -1.51
N GLY A 36 23.02 -10.30 -2.73
CA GLY A 36 22.40 -11.08 -3.81
C GLY A 36 20.89 -11.19 -3.71
N SER A 37 20.32 -11.85 -4.72
CA SER A 37 18.86 -11.96 -4.88
C SER A 37 18.20 -12.83 -3.83
N GLU A 38 18.87 -13.88 -3.38
CA GLU A 38 18.31 -14.84 -2.42
C GLU A 38 18.03 -14.18 -1.06
N VAL A 39 18.98 -13.39 -0.55
CA VAL A 39 18.79 -12.65 0.72
C VAL A 39 17.75 -11.54 0.55
N ASN A 40 17.74 -10.84 -0.59
CA ASN A 40 16.72 -9.82 -0.84
C ASN A 40 15.31 -10.44 -0.89
N GLY A 41 15.15 -11.60 -1.52
CA GLY A 41 13.92 -12.37 -1.53
C GLY A 41 13.51 -12.85 -0.14
N LEU A 42 14.47 -13.35 0.67
CA LEU A 42 14.22 -13.71 2.06
C LEU A 42 13.67 -12.55 2.88
N LEU A 43 14.31 -11.37 2.81
CA LEU A 43 13.86 -10.19 3.55
C LEU A 43 12.46 -9.73 3.11
N ALA A 44 12.15 -9.81 1.82
CA ALA A 44 10.84 -9.49 1.28
C ALA A 44 9.78 -10.49 1.75
N SER A 45 10.07 -11.80 1.69
CA SER A 45 9.21 -12.88 2.17
C SER A 45 8.91 -12.75 3.67
N VAL A 46 9.92 -12.51 4.47
CA VAL A 46 9.80 -12.33 5.93
C VAL A 46 8.89 -11.12 6.25
N ASN A 47 9.01 -10.01 5.52
CA ASN A 47 8.11 -8.87 5.68
C ASN A 47 6.64 -9.23 5.41
N GLN A 48 6.38 -10.09 4.40
CA GLN A 48 5.03 -10.54 4.09
C GLN A 48 4.44 -11.44 5.18
N ILE A 49 5.27 -12.36 5.74
CA ILE A 49 4.85 -13.19 6.86
C ILE A 49 4.39 -12.31 8.03
N TYR A 50 5.15 -11.27 8.36
CA TYR A 50 4.75 -10.35 9.44
C TYR A 50 3.47 -9.60 9.13
N THR A 51 3.18 -9.31 7.88
CA THR A 51 1.89 -8.73 7.49
C THR A 51 0.73 -9.69 7.81
N TYR A 52 0.91 -11.00 7.62
CA TYR A 52 -0.08 -11.99 8.03
C TYR A 52 -0.18 -12.12 9.54
N ILE A 53 0.95 -12.18 10.26
CA ILE A 53 0.93 -12.29 11.73
C ILE A 53 0.29 -11.04 12.36
N ALA A 54 0.46 -9.86 11.74
CA ALA A 54 -0.17 -8.62 12.17
C ALA A 54 -1.71 -8.65 12.10
N LEU A 55 -2.32 -9.60 11.36
CA LEU A 55 -3.77 -9.82 11.41
C LEU A 55 -4.30 -10.19 12.81
N LEU A 56 -3.45 -10.66 13.72
CA LEU A 56 -3.82 -10.88 15.11
C LEU A 56 -4.26 -9.58 15.82
N GLU A 57 -3.76 -8.42 15.39
CA GLU A 57 -4.17 -7.10 15.90
C GLU A 57 -5.26 -6.42 15.06
N ALA A 58 -5.71 -7.07 13.98
CA ALA A 58 -6.64 -6.49 13.04
C ALA A 58 -7.90 -5.93 13.72
N GLY A 59 -8.30 -4.75 13.30
CA GLY A 59 -9.48 -4.06 13.82
C GLY A 59 -9.33 -3.36 15.16
N ILE A 60 -8.29 -3.64 15.96
CA ILE A 60 -8.12 -3.04 17.30
C ILE A 60 -7.80 -1.54 17.19
N GLY A 61 -6.86 -1.20 16.30
CA GLY A 61 -6.46 0.18 16.10
C GLY A 61 -7.65 1.07 15.72
N THR A 62 -8.40 0.66 14.70
CA THR A 62 -9.58 1.38 14.21
C THR A 62 -10.67 1.45 15.29
N ALA A 63 -10.93 0.36 16.01
CA ALA A 63 -11.89 0.34 17.10
C ALA A 63 -11.48 1.30 18.23
N THR A 64 -10.20 1.33 18.61
CA THR A 64 -9.68 2.24 19.63
C THR A 64 -9.85 3.70 19.21
N ILE A 65 -9.46 4.06 17.97
CA ILE A 65 -9.58 5.42 17.46
C ILE A 65 -11.05 5.87 17.44
N THR A 66 -11.97 5.04 16.95
CA THR A 66 -13.39 5.38 16.87
C THR A 66 -14.02 5.51 18.25
N SER A 67 -13.64 4.67 19.22
CA SER A 67 -14.13 4.75 20.60
C SER A 67 -13.60 5.97 21.35
N LEU A 68 -12.48 6.55 20.95
CA LEU A 68 -11.92 7.74 21.56
C LEU A 68 -12.59 9.05 21.11
N TYR A 69 -13.24 9.10 19.97
CA TYR A 69 -13.80 10.37 19.45
C TYR A 69 -14.86 10.99 20.36
N ALA A 70 -15.80 10.21 20.88
CA ALA A 70 -16.85 10.72 21.76
C ALA A 70 -16.33 11.20 23.13
N PRO A 71 -15.47 10.45 23.85
CA PRO A 71 -14.83 10.93 25.07
C PRO A 71 -14.00 12.20 24.87
N PHE A 72 -13.28 12.32 23.75
CA PHE A 72 -12.54 13.53 23.43
C PHE A 72 -13.44 14.74 23.23
N ALA A 73 -14.54 14.58 22.49
CA ALA A 73 -15.51 15.66 22.27
C ALA A 73 -16.11 16.16 23.60
N LYS A 74 -16.31 15.25 24.57
CA LYS A 74 -16.83 15.54 25.90
C LYS A 74 -15.77 15.99 26.90
N LYS A 75 -14.48 15.90 26.55
CA LYS A 75 -13.31 16.10 27.45
C LYS A 75 -13.33 15.18 28.68
N ASP A 76 -13.87 13.98 28.53
CA ASP A 76 -13.98 12.97 29.57
C ASP A 76 -12.66 12.17 29.67
N ASN A 77 -11.77 12.61 30.55
CA ASN A 77 -10.46 11.97 30.72
C ASN A 77 -10.57 10.57 31.34
N GLU A 78 -11.61 10.29 32.11
CA GLU A 78 -11.78 8.97 32.75
C GLU A 78 -12.13 7.94 31.68
N GLU A 79 -13.09 8.25 30.82
CA GLU A 79 -13.48 7.37 29.72
C GLU A 79 -12.35 7.23 28.66
N ILE A 80 -11.57 8.28 28.38
CA ILE A 80 -10.36 8.20 27.57
C ILE A 80 -9.39 7.16 28.14
N ASN A 81 -9.15 7.21 29.47
CA ASN A 81 -8.25 6.28 30.14
C ASN A 81 -8.79 4.85 30.12
N ARG A 82 -10.11 4.64 30.26
CA ARG A 82 -10.75 3.32 30.13
C ARG A 82 -10.53 2.72 28.74
N VAL A 83 -10.80 3.50 27.68
CA VAL A 83 -10.57 3.05 26.29
C VAL A 83 -9.10 2.70 26.06
N CYS A 84 -8.18 3.54 26.51
CA CYS A 84 -6.74 3.28 26.37
C CYS A 84 -6.29 2.06 27.17
N SER A 85 -6.81 1.86 28.40
CA SER A 85 -6.51 0.69 29.23
C SER A 85 -7.03 -0.61 28.60
N ALA A 86 -8.25 -0.59 28.02
CA ALA A 86 -8.80 -1.71 27.29
C ALA A 86 -7.94 -2.04 26.06
N SER A 87 -7.51 -1.02 25.31
CA SER A 87 -6.64 -1.16 24.15
C SER A 87 -5.29 -1.80 24.52
N VAL A 88 -4.59 -1.28 25.53
CA VAL A 88 -3.29 -1.83 26.00
C VAL A 88 -3.45 -3.28 26.46
N SER A 89 -4.50 -3.58 27.23
CA SER A 89 -4.74 -4.95 27.72
C SER A 89 -5.00 -5.93 26.58
N TYR A 90 -5.72 -5.47 25.55
CA TYR A 90 -5.93 -6.27 24.36
C TYR A 90 -4.63 -6.50 23.58
N TYR A 91 -3.82 -5.47 23.38
CA TYR A 91 -2.50 -5.62 22.74
C TYR A 91 -1.56 -6.55 23.54
N ARG A 92 -1.63 -6.57 24.88
CA ARG A 92 -0.90 -7.56 25.71
C ARG A 92 -1.36 -8.98 25.45
N PHE A 93 -2.65 -9.19 25.29
CA PHE A 93 -3.21 -10.52 24.94
C PHE A 93 -2.73 -10.97 23.56
N VAL A 94 -2.85 -10.08 22.55
CA VAL A 94 -2.40 -10.36 21.18
C VAL A 94 -0.90 -10.60 21.13
N LEU A 95 -0.09 -9.87 21.90
CA LEU A 95 1.36 -10.03 21.95
C LEU A 95 1.78 -11.46 22.29
N LYS A 96 1.08 -12.13 23.20
CA LYS A 96 1.38 -13.53 23.56
C LYS A 96 1.24 -14.46 22.34
N TRP A 97 0.13 -14.34 21.62
CA TRP A 97 -0.13 -15.13 20.41
C TRP A 97 0.80 -14.74 19.26
N TYR A 98 1.10 -13.46 19.13
CA TYR A 98 2.05 -12.95 18.15
C TYR A 98 3.44 -13.58 18.35
N VAL A 99 3.97 -13.53 19.57
CA VAL A 99 5.28 -14.12 19.90
C VAL A 99 5.28 -15.64 19.67
N LEU A 100 4.19 -16.32 20.03
CA LEU A 100 4.06 -17.75 19.76
C LEU A 100 4.10 -18.05 18.25
N CYS A 101 3.34 -17.29 17.44
CA CYS A 101 3.39 -17.42 15.99
C CYS A 101 4.78 -17.12 15.42
N VAL A 102 5.47 -16.09 15.92
CA VAL A 102 6.84 -15.77 15.50
C VAL A 102 7.78 -16.95 15.77
N ILE A 103 7.73 -17.54 16.96
CA ILE A 103 8.57 -18.69 17.32
C ILE A 103 8.26 -19.87 16.38
N VAL A 104 6.99 -20.23 16.23
CA VAL A 104 6.57 -21.36 15.37
C VAL A 104 7.01 -21.13 13.92
N VAL A 105 6.78 -19.95 13.38
CA VAL A 105 7.18 -19.61 12.00
C VAL A 105 8.70 -19.60 11.86
N SER A 106 9.45 -19.10 12.85
CA SER A 106 10.91 -19.11 12.80
C SER A 106 11.47 -20.52 12.71
N PHE A 107 10.85 -21.51 13.38
CA PHE A 107 11.25 -22.90 13.27
C PHE A 107 10.80 -23.58 11.98
N LEU A 108 9.58 -23.32 11.51
CA LEU A 108 9.01 -24.05 10.38
C LEU A 108 9.43 -23.48 9.03
N TRP A 109 9.56 -22.14 8.91
CA TRP A 109 9.78 -21.49 7.64
C TRP A 109 11.07 -21.91 6.92
N PRO A 110 12.22 -22.10 7.62
CA PRO A 110 13.43 -22.59 6.96
C PRO A 110 13.30 -23.97 6.31
N PHE A 111 12.35 -24.83 6.77
CA PHE A 111 12.09 -26.14 6.14
C PHE A 111 11.23 -26.04 4.88
N VAL A 112 10.45 -24.97 4.77
CA VAL A 112 9.53 -24.77 3.63
C VAL A 112 10.24 -24.08 2.46
N LEU A 113 11.29 -23.31 2.76
CA LEU A 113 12.03 -22.56 1.73
C LEU A 113 13.11 -23.43 1.10
N GLU A 114 13.12 -23.50 -0.23
CA GLU A 114 14.28 -23.95 -0.99
C GLU A 114 15.32 -22.83 -1.06
N SER A 115 16.40 -22.94 -0.28
CA SER A 115 17.38 -21.86 -0.10
C SER A 115 18.77 -22.38 0.19
N SER A 116 19.79 -21.69 -0.37
CA SER A 116 21.20 -21.92 -0.01
C SER A 116 21.57 -21.26 1.31
N ILE A 117 20.71 -20.39 1.86
CA ILE A 117 20.93 -19.71 3.13
C ILE A 117 20.76 -20.72 4.27
N GLY A 118 21.77 -20.82 5.14
CA GLY A 118 21.74 -21.77 6.25
C GLY A 118 20.51 -21.59 7.16
N TYR A 119 19.95 -22.73 7.62
CA TYR A 119 18.78 -22.81 8.49
C TYR A 119 18.80 -21.80 9.65
N TRP A 120 19.89 -21.74 10.40
CA TRP A 120 20.01 -20.87 11.57
C TRP A 120 20.05 -19.37 11.21
N THR A 121 20.48 -19.03 9.99
CA THR A 121 20.43 -17.66 9.49
C THR A 121 18.99 -17.26 9.21
N ILE A 122 18.22 -18.08 8.50
CA ILE A 122 16.79 -17.82 8.23
C ILE A 122 16.01 -17.76 9.54
N PHE A 123 16.21 -18.73 10.44
CA PHE A 123 15.62 -18.73 11.77
C PHE A 123 15.89 -17.44 12.53
N GLY A 124 17.17 -17.03 12.59
CA GLY A 124 17.59 -15.82 13.31
C GLY A 124 17.01 -14.55 12.72
N VAL A 125 16.99 -14.43 11.39
CA VAL A 125 16.36 -13.27 10.68
C VAL A 125 14.90 -13.15 11.05
N ILE A 126 14.14 -14.24 10.97
CA ILE A 126 12.72 -14.27 11.31
C ILE A 126 12.54 -13.93 12.79
N LEU A 127 13.24 -14.62 13.69
CA LEU A 127 13.07 -14.42 15.12
C LEU A 127 13.38 -12.97 15.55
N ILE A 128 14.52 -12.42 15.13
CA ILE A 128 14.94 -11.06 15.51
C ILE A 128 13.99 -10.02 14.96
N GLN A 129 13.57 -10.13 13.69
CA GLN A 129 12.60 -9.19 13.11
C GLN A 129 11.22 -9.34 13.75
N GLY A 130 10.80 -10.57 14.09
CA GLY A 130 9.55 -10.82 14.81
C GLY A 130 9.51 -10.18 16.20
N ILE A 131 10.57 -10.32 16.98
CA ILE A 131 10.71 -9.65 18.28
C ILE A 131 10.71 -8.13 18.08
N SER A 132 11.41 -7.63 17.08
CA SER A 132 11.45 -6.22 16.73
C SER A 132 10.06 -5.63 16.47
N ASN A 133 9.22 -6.34 15.73
CA ASN A 133 7.84 -5.94 15.48
C ASN A 133 6.96 -6.07 16.72
N ALA A 134 7.14 -7.13 17.54
CA ALA A 134 6.42 -7.37 18.77
C ALA A 134 6.55 -6.21 19.77
N LEU A 135 7.74 -5.60 19.87
CA LEU A 135 7.98 -4.46 20.75
C LEU A 135 7.07 -3.27 20.45
N THR A 136 6.68 -3.08 19.19
CA THR A 136 5.82 -1.96 18.80
C THR A 136 4.37 -2.15 19.25
N PHE A 137 3.88 -3.38 19.41
CA PHE A 137 2.50 -3.62 19.82
C PHE A 137 2.21 -3.16 21.24
N TYR A 138 3.14 -3.32 22.14
CA TYR A 138 2.90 -3.09 23.55
C TYR A 138 2.76 -1.60 23.93
N TYR A 139 3.64 -0.75 23.46
CA TYR A 139 3.65 0.67 23.85
C TYR A 139 3.24 1.61 22.72
N VAL A 140 3.64 1.30 21.49
CA VAL A 140 3.51 2.23 20.38
C VAL A 140 2.07 2.28 19.86
N SER A 141 1.41 1.14 19.68
CA SER A 141 0.11 1.08 19.00
C SER A 141 -0.97 1.89 19.70
N THR A 142 -1.13 1.76 21.02
CA THR A 142 -2.15 2.52 21.75
C THR A 142 -1.86 4.03 21.76
N ILE A 143 -0.59 4.44 21.92
CA ILE A 143 -0.21 5.86 21.92
C ILE A 143 -0.43 6.46 20.53
N THR A 144 -0.09 5.73 19.47
CA THR A 144 -0.32 6.12 18.08
C THR A 144 -1.82 6.35 17.83
N ASN A 145 -2.67 5.41 18.23
CA ASN A 145 -4.12 5.51 18.09
C ASN A 145 -4.69 6.71 18.87
N TYR A 146 -4.20 6.92 20.10
CA TYR A 146 -4.54 8.10 20.90
C TYR A 146 -4.17 9.40 20.18
N LEU A 147 -2.95 9.51 19.62
CA LEU A 147 -2.51 10.71 18.92
C LEU A 147 -3.32 10.98 17.63
N ILE A 148 -3.75 9.94 16.93
CA ILE A 148 -4.66 10.06 15.78
C ILE A 148 -6.01 10.62 16.23
N ALA A 149 -6.59 10.05 17.31
CA ALA A 149 -7.90 10.45 17.81
C ALA A 149 -7.94 11.91 18.32
N VAL A 150 -6.84 12.37 18.93
CA VAL A 150 -6.68 13.79 19.39
C VAL A 150 -6.38 14.77 18.24
N GLY A 151 -6.17 14.28 17.02
CA GLY A 151 -5.79 15.12 15.87
C GLY A 151 -4.30 15.53 15.86
N ARG A 152 -3.45 14.86 16.65
CA ARG A 152 -2.00 15.09 16.71
C ARG A 152 -1.20 14.06 15.91
N ASN A 153 -1.77 13.52 14.84
CA ASN A 153 -1.14 12.50 14.01
C ASN A 153 0.20 12.95 13.39
N TYR A 154 0.43 14.27 13.25
CA TYR A 154 1.72 14.80 12.76
C TYR A 154 2.91 14.32 13.59
N ILE A 155 2.74 14.04 14.90
CA ILE A 155 3.78 13.50 15.75
C ILE A 155 4.17 12.09 15.32
N ASN A 156 3.17 11.24 15.03
CA ASN A 156 3.40 9.89 14.50
C ASN A 156 4.16 9.95 13.17
N VAL A 157 3.79 10.90 12.30
CA VAL A 157 4.46 11.09 10.99
C VAL A 157 5.92 11.46 11.18
N TYR A 158 6.26 12.41 12.08
CA TYR A 158 7.65 12.80 12.32
C TYR A 158 8.48 11.69 12.93
N ILE A 159 7.95 10.98 13.94
CA ILE A 159 8.66 9.84 14.55
C ILE A 159 8.87 8.74 13.49
N HIS A 160 7.82 8.41 12.73
CA HIS A 160 7.91 7.40 11.68
C HIS A 160 8.95 7.77 10.63
N MET A 161 8.96 9.01 10.17
CA MET A 161 9.95 9.51 9.22
C MET A 161 11.38 9.34 9.76
N GLY A 162 11.66 9.81 10.99
CA GLY A 162 12.98 9.70 11.60
C GLY A 162 13.44 8.25 11.74
N ILE A 163 12.56 7.38 12.22
CA ILE A 163 12.83 5.94 12.36
C ILE A 163 13.05 5.28 11.01
N THR A 164 12.28 5.64 9.98
CA THR A 164 12.44 5.07 8.63
C THR A 164 13.76 5.49 8.00
N VAL A 165 14.16 6.75 8.14
CA VAL A 165 15.46 7.23 7.68
C VAL A 165 16.60 6.49 8.39
N LEU A 166 16.55 6.36 9.72
CA LEU A 166 17.54 5.59 10.48
C LEU A 166 17.60 4.14 10.03
N THR A 167 16.45 3.53 9.76
CA THR A 167 16.35 2.15 9.23
C THR A 167 17.05 2.00 7.89
N TYR A 168 16.81 2.92 6.98
CA TYR A 168 17.46 2.87 5.67
C TYR A 168 18.96 3.14 5.76
N LEU A 169 19.39 4.12 6.54
CA LEU A 169 20.81 4.42 6.76
C LEU A 169 21.54 3.25 7.42
N SER A 170 20.93 2.60 8.43
CA SER A 170 21.56 1.45 9.08
C SER A 170 21.66 0.24 8.14
N LYS A 171 20.62 -0.04 7.34
CA LYS A 171 20.68 -1.09 6.32
C LYS A 171 21.81 -0.83 5.31
N ALA A 172 21.90 0.40 4.80
CA ALA A 172 22.95 0.77 3.87
C ALA A 172 24.35 0.66 4.52
N ALA A 173 24.53 1.16 5.74
CA ALA A 173 25.80 1.10 6.46
C ALA A 173 26.26 -0.35 6.69
N VAL A 174 25.36 -1.21 7.20
CA VAL A 174 25.67 -2.64 7.44
C VAL A 174 26.02 -3.34 6.12
N SER A 175 25.28 -3.05 5.05
CA SER A 175 25.53 -3.66 3.73
C SER A 175 26.88 -3.22 3.13
N LEU A 176 27.25 -1.95 3.26
CA LEU A 176 28.50 -1.41 2.71
C LEU A 176 29.74 -1.89 3.49
N VAL A 177 29.61 -2.14 4.79
CA VAL A 177 30.70 -2.68 5.64
C VAL A 177 30.86 -4.19 5.47
N GLY A 178 29.97 -4.86 4.70
CA GLY A 178 30.00 -6.32 4.52
C GLY A 178 29.47 -7.08 5.74
N GLY A 179 28.60 -6.48 6.54
CA GLY A 179 27.98 -7.13 7.70
C GLY A 179 27.04 -8.27 7.28
N ASN A 180 26.77 -9.21 8.19
CA ASN A 180 25.86 -10.32 7.93
C ASN A 180 24.39 -9.83 7.92
N VAL A 181 23.50 -10.54 7.22
CA VAL A 181 22.03 -10.27 7.21
C VAL A 181 21.39 -10.33 8.61
N LEU A 182 21.95 -11.12 9.53
CA LEU A 182 21.55 -11.10 10.94
C LEU A 182 21.84 -9.75 11.60
N LEU A 183 22.94 -9.08 11.23
CA LEU A 183 23.26 -7.74 11.73
C LEU A 183 22.26 -6.70 11.24
N ILE A 184 21.77 -6.82 9.99
CA ILE A 184 20.66 -5.98 9.50
C ILE A 184 19.44 -6.15 10.41
N SER A 185 19.06 -7.39 10.72
CA SER A 185 17.91 -7.69 11.58
C SER A 185 18.12 -7.16 13.02
N ALA A 186 19.34 -7.29 13.55
CA ALA A 186 19.69 -6.77 14.88
C ALA A 186 19.64 -5.22 14.94
N THR A 187 20.12 -4.53 13.89
CA THR A 187 20.00 -3.05 13.83
C THR A 187 18.54 -2.59 13.76
N LEU A 188 17.67 -3.33 13.05
CA LEU A 188 16.24 -3.07 13.03
C LEU A 188 15.61 -3.22 14.42
N LEU A 189 16.01 -4.23 15.19
CA LEU A 189 15.59 -4.41 16.58
C LEU A 189 16.00 -3.22 17.44
N GLY A 190 17.25 -2.76 17.33
CA GLY A 190 17.75 -1.57 18.03
C GLY A 190 16.96 -0.31 17.69
N ILE A 191 16.69 -0.07 16.41
CA ILE A 191 15.94 1.10 15.94
C ILE A 191 14.47 1.07 16.39
N ASN A 192 13.82 -0.09 16.36
CA ASN A 192 12.46 -0.22 16.88
C ASN A 192 12.41 -0.07 18.42
N SER A 193 13.46 -0.46 19.12
CA SER A 193 13.61 -0.17 20.56
C SER A 193 13.71 1.34 20.82
N LEU A 194 14.48 2.08 20.00
CA LEU A 194 14.51 3.55 20.04
C LEU A 194 13.13 4.16 19.75
N LYS A 195 12.38 3.63 18.80
CA LYS A 195 11.00 4.06 18.52
C LYS A 195 10.13 3.92 19.76
N CYS A 196 10.19 2.79 20.43
CA CYS A 196 9.45 2.56 21.69
C CYS A 196 9.87 3.57 22.77
N LEU A 197 11.17 3.83 22.89
CA LEU A 197 11.71 4.81 23.85
C LEU A 197 11.18 6.23 23.55
N PHE A 198 11.16 6.66 22.29
CA PHE A 198 10.60 7.97 21.90
C PHE A 198 9.13 8.10 22.28
N TYR A 199 8.31 7.09 22.01
CA TYR A 199 6.89 7.12 22.38
C TYR A 199 6.70 7.07 23.91
N TYR A 200 7.53 6.31 24.62
CA TYR A 200 7.52 6.28 26.08
C TYR A 200 7.85 7.66 26.70
N ILE A 201 8.94 8.30 26.24
CA ILE A 201 9.34 9.64 26.66
C ILE A 201 8.25 10.65 26.33
N TYR A 202 7.70 10.60 25.10
CA TYR A 202 6.63 11.49 24.70
C TYR A 202 5.39 11.35 25.58
N LYS A 203 4.97 10.12 25.89
CA LYS A 203 3.87 9.86 26.82
C LYS A 203 4.15 10.49 28.19
N LYS A 204 5.34 10.24 28.74
CA LYS A 204 5.71 10.71 30.07
C LYS A 204 5.71 12.25 30.18
N ILE A 205 6.14 12.95 29.12
CA ILE A 205 6.28 14.41 29.13
C ILE A 205 4.98 15.13 28.73
N LYS A 206 4.33 14.66 27.67
CA LYS A 206 3.22 15.39 27.00
C LYS A 206 1.82 14.81 27.29
N CYS A 207 1.72 13.57 27.75
CA CYS A 207 0.45 12.90 28.01
C CYS A 207 0.38 12.40 29.47
N LYS A 208 0.71 13.28 30.44
CA LYS A 208 0.80 12.94 31.86
C LYS A 208 -0.50 12.39 32.46
N ASN A 209 -1.65 12.84 31.93
CA ASN A 209 -2.99 12.42 32.38
C ASN A 209 -3.43 11.08 31.82
N LEU A 210 -2.66 10.52 30.85
CA LEU A 210 -3.00 9.26 30.20
C LEU A 210 -2.56 8.07 31.03
N ARG A 211 -3.55 7.37 31.62
CA ARG A 211 -3.35 6.17 32.45
C ARG A 211 -3.75 4.92 31.68
N PHE A 212 -3.08 3.78 31.96
CA PHE A 212 -3.31 2.49 31.30
C PHE A 212 -3.67 1.38 32.30
N ASP A 213 -3.97 1.76 33.52
CA ASP A 213 -4.22 0.91 34.68
C ASP A 213 -5.64 1.05 35.26
N VAL A 214 -6.54 1.66 34.51
CA VAL A 214 -7.95 1.85 34.87
C VAL A 214 -8.77 0.61 34.51
N ASN A 215 -9.90 0.40 35.21
CA ASN A 215 -10.81 -0.72 34.98
C ASN A 215 -11.04 -1.05 33.50
N ILE A 216 -10.77 -2.32 33.15
CA ILE A 216 -10.77 -2.79 31.75
C ILE A 216 -12.18 -3.22 31.37
N ASP A 217 -12.77 -2.59 30.38
CA ASP A 217 -14.01 -3.02 29.76
C ASP A 217 -13.79 -3.27 28.25
N PHE A 218 -13.68 -4.54 27.87
CA PHE A 218 -13.53 -4.93 26.47
C PHE A 218 -14.79 -4.67 25.63
N SER A 219 -15.95 -4.41 26.23
CA SER A 219 -17.18 -4.10 25.53
C SER A 219 -17.06 -2.80 24.70
N ILE A 220 -16.15 -1.91 25.10
CA ILE A 220 -15.85 -0.65 24.42
C ILE A 220 -15.29 -0.89 23.01
N LEU A 221 -14.63 -2.03 22.76
CA LEU A 221 -14.01 -2.40 21.49
C LEU A 221 -14.89 -3.34 20.63
N LYS A 222 -16.20 -3.40 20.85
CA LYS A 222 -17.14 -4.32 20.14
C LYS A 222 -17.10 -4.22 18.62
N GLN A 223 -16.81 -3.05 18.06
CA GLN A 223 -16.75 -2.83 16.61
C GLN A 223 -15.55 -3.51 15.92
N ARG A 224 -14.56 -4.00 16.69
CA ARG A 224 -13.37 -4.67 16.19
C ARG A 224 -13.65 -5.77 15.17
N ASN A 225 -14.64 -6.65 15.46
CA ASN A 225 -14.91 -7.80 14.62
C ASN A 225 -15.37 -7.41 13.20
N SER A 226 -16.03 -6.26 13.04
CA SER A 226 -16.43 -5.75 11.73
C SER A 226 -15.21 -5.25 10.93
N PHE A 227 -14.25 -4.60 11.59
CA PHE A 227 -13.03 -4.12 10.95
C PHE A 227 -12.07 -5.28 10.61
N LEU A 228 -12.01 -6.30 11.47
CA LEU A 228 -11.15 -7.48 11.30
C LEU A 228 -11.41 -8.19 9.96
N VAL A 229 -12.67 -8.43 9.60
CA VAL A 229 -12.99 -9.12 8.33
C VAL A 229 -12.46 -8.34 7.13
N HIS A 230 -12.62 -7.01 7.13
CA HIS A 230 -12.12 -6.17 6.04
C HIS A 230 -10.58 -6.20 5.94
N GLU A 231 -9.89 -6.20 7.08
CA GLU A 231 -8.43 -6.26 7.12
C GLU A 231 -7.91 -7.62 6.65
N ILE A 232 -8.52 -8.73 7.09
CA ILE A 232 -8.14 -10.08 6.64
C ILE A 232 -8.25 -10.19 5.12
N VAL A 233 -9.40 -9.83 4.56
CA VAL A 233 -9.61 -9.89 3.10
C VAL A 233 -8.58 -9.02 2.36
N GLY A 234 -8.29 -7.82 2.88
CA GLY A 234 -7.29 -6.92 2.31
C GLY A 234 -5.88 -7.51 2.33
N VAL A 235 -5.45 -8.09 3.44
CA VAL A 235 -4.11 -8.68 3.59
C VAL A 235 -3.98 -9.95 2.74
N VAL A 236 -4.97 -10.85 2.77
CA VAL A 236 -4.96 -12.05 1.93
C VAL A 236 -4.79 -11.67 0.47
N PHE A 237 -5.54 -10.68 0.00
CA PHE A 237 -5.44 -10.23 -1.39
C PHE A 237 -4.07 -9.59 -1.72
N SER A 238 -3.50 -8.75 -0.83
CA SER A 238 -2.30 -7.97 -1.14
C SER A 238 -0.98 -8.67 -0.86
N SER A 239 -0.99 -9.75 -0.05
CA SER A 239 0.22 -10.33 0.52
C SER A 239 0.46 -11.78 0.13
N THR A 240 -0.51 -12.44 -0.51
CA THR A 240 -0.42 -13.88 -0.85
C THR A 240 0.59 -14.15 -1.96
N ASP A 241 0.67 -13.30 -2.97
CA ASP A 241 1.48 -13.53 -4.16
C ASP A 241 2.96 -13.79 -3.82
N LEU A 242 3.58 -12.91 -3.03
CA LEU A 242 4.99 -13.06 -2.67
C LEU A 242 5.25 -14.28 -1.79
N VAL A 243 4.32 -14.64 -0.91
CA VAL A 243 4.42 -15.83 -0.07
C VAL A 243 4.37 -17.09 -0.93
N LEU A 244 3.41 -17.18 -1.86
CA LEU A 244 3.31 -18.30 -2.81
C LEU A 244 4.59 -18.45 -3.65
N ILE A 245 5.10 -17.34 -4.19
CA ILE A 245 6.33 -17.34 -4.97
C ILE A 245 7.53 -17.81 -4.13
N SER A 246 7.62 -17.36 -2.88
CA SER A 246 8.73 -17.73 -1.99
C SER A 246 8.73 -19.21 -1.63
N ILE A 247 7.55 -19.84 -1.53
CA ILE A 247 7.39 -21.25 -1.15
C ILE A 247 7.54 -22.17 -2.37
N PHE A 248 6.93 -21.81 -3.50
CA PHE A 248 6.76 -22.72 -4.63
C PHE A 248 7.68 -22.43 -5.82
N CYS A 249 8.30 -21.25 -5.88
CA CYS A 249 9.31 -20.97 -6.89
C CYS A 249 10.71 -21.04 -6.30
N ASP A 250 11.19 -19.94 -5.77
CA ASP A 250 12.40 -19.81 -4.95
C ASP A 250 12.53 -18.35 -4.41
N LEU A 251 13.53 -18.12 -3.54
CA LEU A 251 13.80 -16.80 -2.98
C LEU A 251 14.37 -15.80 -4.02
N LYS A 252 15.04 -16.27 -5.07
CA LYS A 252 15.56 -15.40 -6.13
C LYS A 252 14.41 -14.85 -6.97
N ILE A 253 13.43 -15.70 -7.34
CA ILE A 253 12.21 -15.26 -8.02
C ILE A 253 11.38 -14.33 -7.11
N ALA A 254 11.32 -14.60 -5.80
CA ALA A 254 10.69 -13.70 -4.84
C ALA A 254 11.38 -12.32 -4.80
N SER A 255 12.70 -12.25 -4.98
CA SER A 255 13.44 -11.01 -5.14
C SER A 255 13.06 -10.26 -6.41
N VAL A 256 12.90 -10.95 -7.54
CA VAL A 256 12.39 -10.34 -8.78
C VAL A 256 11.03 -9.71 -8.52
N TYR A 257 10.08 -10.46 -7.95
CA TYR A 257 8.76 -9.95 -7.59
C TYR A 257 8.86 -8.71 -6.69
N ALA A 258 9.71 -8.74 -5.67
CA ALA A 258 9.89 -7.65 -4.71
C ALA A 258 10.40 -6.36 -5.38
N VAL A 259 11.35 -6.46 -6.32
CA VAL A 259 11.88 -5.30 -7.08
C VAL A 259 10.79 -4.71 -7.97
N TYR A 260 10.01 -5.52 -8.68
CA TYR A 260 8.89 -5.05 -9.49
C TYR A 260 7.80 -4.40 -8.63
N SER A 261 7.45 -5.03 -7.50
CA SER A 261 6.48 -4.49 -6.54
C SER A 261 6.93 -3.16 -5.93
N MET A 262 8.24 -2.96 -5.69
CA MET A 262 8.80 -1.72 -5.19
C MET A 262 8.53 -0.55 -6.16
N VAL A 263 8.78 -0.74 -7.47
CA VAL A 263 8.52 0.28 -8.51
C VAL A 263 7.03 0.61 -8.56
N ILE A 264 6.20 -0.39 -8.63
CA ILE A 264 4.75 -0.25 -8.70
C ILE A 264 4.19 0.44 -7.45
N SER A 265 4.64 0.05 -6.26
CA SER A 265 4.21 0.65 -4.99
C SER A 265 4.57 2.13 -4.90
N ALA A 266 5.69 2.53 -5.48
CA ALA A 266 6.09 3.91 -5.60
C ALA A 266 5.05 4.75 -6.36
N ILE A 267 4.68 4.30 -7.55
CA ILE A 267 3.69 4.98 -8.41
C ILE A 267 2.31 4.95 -7.77
N SER A 268 1.89 3.79 -7.23
CA SER A 268 0.61 3.65 -6.53
C SER A 268 0.49 4.57 -5.33
N SER A 269 1.60 4.81 -4.61
CA SER A 269 1.62 5.75 -3.49
C SER A 269 1.38 7.19 -3.94
N ILE A 270 1.95 7.62 -5.06
CA ILE A 270 1.71 8.94 -5.66
C ILE A 270 0.24 9.09 -6.04
N ILE A 271 -0.32 8.12 -6.76
CA ILE A 271 -1.74 8.11 -7.16
C ILE A 271 -2.64 8.12 -5.92
N GLY A 272 -2.29 7.34 -4.90
CA GLY A 272 -3.01 7.27 -3.65
C GLY A 272 -3.07 8.60 -2.89
N GLN A 273 -1.99 9.40 -2.90
CA GLN A 273 -1.99 10.73 -2.29
C GLN A 273 -2.91 11.71 -3.03
N VAL A 274 -2.86 11.71 -4.37
CA VAL A 274 -3.79 12.51 -5.20
C VAL A 274 -5.24 12.13 -4.89
N PHE A 275 -5.53 10.84 -4.83
CA PHE A 275 -6.85 10.31 -4.54
C PHE A 275 -7.34 10.63 -3.12
N ASN A 276 -6.46 10.57 -2.11
CA ASN A 276 -6.80 10.92 -0.73
C ASN A 276 -7.22 12.39 -0.59
N GLY A 277 -6.61 13.30 -1.35
CA GLY A 277 -7.03 14.69 -1.40
C GLY A 277 -8.46 14.86 -1.93
N ALA A 278 -8.88 13.99 -2.84
CA ALA A 278 -10.20 14.04 -3.45
C ALA A 278 -11.32 13.37 -2.63
N LYS A 279 -10.98 12.47 -1.71
CA LYS A 279 -11.97 11.77 -0.86
C LYS A 279 -12.91 12.73 -0.14
N TYR A 280 -12.37 13.83 0.39
CA TYR A 280 -13.17 14.84 1.07
C TYR A 280 -14.17 15.51 0.12
N VAL A 281 -13.72 15.89 -1.08
CA VAL A 281 -14.55 16.55 -2.10
C VAL A 281 -15.69 15.63 -2.55
N LEU A 282 -15.40 14.35 -2.77
CA LEU A 282 -16.42 13.35 -3.15
C LEU A 282 -17.39 13.06 -2.01
N GLY A 283 -16.92 13.05 -0.76
CA GLY A 283 -17.77 12.88 0.42
C GLY A 283 -18.73 14.07 0.62
N ASP A 284 -18.24 15.30 0.51
CA ASP A 284 -19.07 16.53 0.59
C ASP A 284 -20.07 16.58 -0.58
N ALA A 285 -19.63 16.24 -1.78
CA ALA A 285 -20.50 16.22 -2.96
C ALA A 285 -21.63 15.18 -2.83
N TYR A 286 -21.38 14.05 -2.16
CA TYR A 286 -22.40 12.99 -1.99
C TYR A 286 -23.64 13.46 -1.23
N GLN A 287 -23.51 14.48 -0.40
CA GLN A 287 -24.62 15.09 0.33
C GLN A 287 -25.40 16.13 -0.50
N LYS A 288 -24.99 16.38 -1.75
CA LYS A 288 -25.56 17.42 -2.62
C LYS A 288 -26.27 16.82 -3.83
N GLU A 289 -27.31 17.49 -4.34
CA GLU A 289 -28.13 17.01 -5.46
C GLU A 289 -27.36 16.72 -6.76
N ASN A 290 -26.19 17.34 -6.98
CA ASN A 290 -25.39 17.18 -8.19
C ASN A 290 -24.29 16.14 -8.10
N TYR A 291 -24.38 15.19 -7.16
CA TYR A 291 -23.34 14.18 -6.91
C TYR A 291 -22.92 13.40 -8.15
N GLN A 292 -23.89 12.89 -8.95
CA GLN A 292 -23.58 12.09 -10.14
C GLN A 292 -22.63 12.82 -11.09
N LYS A 293 -22.82 14.10 -11.25
CA LYS A 293 -22.05 14.96 -12.14
C LYS A 293 -20.62 15.17 -11.62
N THR A 294 -20.49 15.41 -10.32
CA THR A 294 -19.18 15.53 -9.65
C THR A 294 -18.41 14.22 -9.73
N HIS A 295 -19.10 13.10 -9.49
CA HIS A 295 -18.53 11.76 -9.64
C HIS A 295 -17.98 11.53 -11.05
N ASP A 296 -18.77 11.80 -12.09
CA ASP A 296 -18.36 11.57 -13.48
C ASP A 296 -17.16 12.42 -13.89
N THR A 297 -17.19 13.70 -13.52
CA THR A 297 -16.08 14.62 -13.83
C THR A 297 -14.81 14.17 -13.13
N PHE A 298 -14.91 13.82 -11.84
CA PHE A 298 -13.76 13.37 -11.08
C PHE A 298 -13.25 12.03 -11.60
N ASN A 299 -14.16 11.06 -11.90
CA ASN A 299 -13.78 9.76 -12.45
C ASN A 299 -13.06 9.90 -13.79
N ALA A 300 -13.54 10.76 -14.69
CA ALA A 300 -12.89 11.01 -15.98
C ALA A 300 -11.47 11.55 -15.82
N ILE A 301 -11.26 12.54 -14.96
CA ILE A 301 -9.94 13.11 -14.69
C ILE A 301 -9.03 12.05 -14.03
N TYR A 302 -9.55 11.36 -13.02
CA TYR A 302 -8.78 10.36 -12.26
C TYR A 302 -8.31 9.20 -13.13
N ILE A 303 -9.20 8.62 -13.93
CA ILE A 303 -8.88 7.51 -14.84
C ILE A 303 -7.86 7.93 -15.91
N THR A 304 -8.00 9.15 -16.46
CA THR A 304 -7.01 9.70 -17.40
C THR A 304 -5.61 9.77 -16.77
N ILE A 305 -5.50 10.27 -15.53
CA ILE A 305 -4.22 10.35 -14.80
C ILE A 305 -3.67 8.95 -14.50
N VAL A 306 -4.51 8.03 -14.05
CA VAL A 306 -4.13 6.66 -13.71
C VAL A 306 -3.55 5.94 -14.92
N PHE A 307 -4.27 5.97 -16.05
CA PHE A 307 -3.78 5.33 -17.28
C PHE A 307 -2.52 5.99 -17.81
N ALA A 308 -2.42 7.32 -17.80
CA ALA A 308 -1.21 8.02 -18.22
C ALA A 308 0.01 7.60 -17.38
N LEU A 309 -0.11 7.61 -16.04
CA LEU A 309 1.00 7.26 -15.14
C LEU A 309 1.42 5.79 -15.30
N TYR A 310 0.48 4.85 -15.42
CA TYR A 310 0.83 3.45 -15.60
C TYR A 310 1.35 3.15 -17.01
N THR A 311 0.94 3.90 -18.04
CA THR A 311 1.56 3.84 -19.38
C THR A 311 3.01 4.29 -19.34
N ILE A 312 3.30 5.42 -18.69
CA ILE A 312 4.67 5.91 -18.47
C ILE A 312 5.47 4.86 -17.71
N THR A 313 4.90 4.31 -16.64
CA THR A 313 5.55 3.26 -15.85
C THR A 313 5.89 2.04 -16.71
N TYR A 314 4.97 1.58 -17.56
CA TYR A 314 5.22 0.45 -18.45
C TYR A 314 6.39 0.70 -19.42
N ILE A 315 6.41 1.88 -20.06
CA ILE A 315 7.46 2.23 -21.03
C ILE A 315 8.84 2.30 -20.34
N LEU A 316 8.90 2.84 -19.13
CA LEU A 316 10.12 3.02 -18.37
C LEU A 316 10.53 1.79 -17.54
N PHE A 317 9.66 0.79 -17.43
CA PHE A 317 9.86 -0.33 -16.51
C PHE A 317 11.11 -1.13 -16.86
N LYS A 318 11.17 -1.62 -18.10
CA LYS A 318 12.32 -2.44 -18.55
C LYS A 318 13.65 -1.67 -18.45
N PRO A 319 13.80 -0.45 -19.02
CA PRO A 319 15.03 0.31 -18.87
C PRO A 319 15.42 0.57 -17.41
N PHE A 320 14.43 0.82 -16.53
CA PHE A 320 14.70 0.98 -15.11
C PHE A 320 15.24 -0.30 -14.49
N ILE A 321 14.60 -1.45 -14.72
CA ILE A 321 15.04 -2.75 -14.18
C ILE A 321 16.45 -3.07 -14.66
N ASP A 322 16.74 -2.91 -15.95
CA ASP A 322 18.07 -3.19 -16.54
C ASP A 322 19.20 -2.34 -15.90
N ILE A 323 18.91 -1.06 -15.56
CA ILE A 323 19.87 -0.19 -14.87
C ILE A 323 19.93 -0.50 -13.36
N TYR A 324 18.77 -0.77 -12.76
CA TYR A 324 18.65 -0.99 -11.32
C TYR A 324 19.37 -2.27 -10.88
N THR A 325 19.24 -3.34 -11.66
CA THR A 325 19.81 -4.66 -11.35
C THR A 325 21.18 -4.89 -11.97
N ARG A 326 21.78 -3.84 -12.57
CA ARG A 326 23.12 -3.93 -13.11
C ARG A 326 24.11 -4.27 -12.00
N GLY A 327 24.91 -5.33 -12.21
CA GLY A 327 25.85 -5.90 -11.23
C GLY A 327 25.27 -7.04 -10.39
N VAL A 328 24.03 -7.46 -10.65
CA VAL A 328 23.43 -8.67 -10.06
C VAL A 328 23.35 -9.74 -11.15
N GLU A 329 24.10 -10.83 -10.96
CA GLU A 329 24.29 -11.86 -12.01
C GLU A 329 23.64 -13.21 -11.63
N ASP A 330 23.15 -13.34 -10.41
CA ASP A 330 22.62 -14.59 -9.86
C ASP A 330 21.22 -14.96 -10.36
N ILE A 331 20.49 -14.01 -10.98
CA ILE A 331 19.21 -14.22 -11.66
C ILE A 331 18.95 -13.11 -12.70
N ASN A 332 18.16 -13.43 -13.73
CA ASN A 332 17.68 -12.44 -14.69
C ASN A 332 16.44 -11.73 -14.17
N TYR A 333 16.54 -10.42 -13.89
CA TYR A 333 15.41 -9.58 -13.48
C TYR A 333 14.53 -9.12 -14.65
N SER A 334 15.06 -9.10 -15.89
CA SER A 334 14.32 -8.64 -17.07
C SER A 334 13.46 -9.75 -17.67
N ILE A 335 12.46 -10.20 -16.88
CA ILE A 335 11.55 -11.28 -17.29
C ILE A 335 10.49 -10.72 -18.23
N ARG A 336 10.32 -11.39 -19.39
CA ARG A 336 9.32 -11.03 -20.40
C ARG A 336 7.90 -11.07 -19.81
N PHE A 337 7.08 -10.11 -20.19
CA PHE A 337 5.70 -9.91 -19.77
C PHE A 337 5.48 -9.50 -18.28
N LEU A 338 6.47 -9.60 -17.40
CA LEU A 338 6.30 -9.16 -16.03
C LEU A 338 5.86 -7.68 -15.91
N PRO A 339 6.49 -6.72 -16.62
CA PRO A 339 6.08 -5.31 -16.54
C PRO A 339 4.61 -5.09 -16.85
N ILE A 340 4.08 -5.74 -17.90
CA ILE A 340 2.67 -5.56 -18.27
C ILE A 340 1.72 -6.20 -17.26
N LEU A 341 2.05 -7.37 -16.69
CA LEU A 341 1.22 -8.02 -15.68
C LEU A 341 1.10 -7.15 -14.43
N PHE A 342 2.21 -6.62 -13.93
CA PHE A 342 2.21 -5.71 -12.79
C PHE A 342 1.42 -4.42 -13.06
N VAL A 343 1.56 -3.84 -14.25
CA VAL A 343 0.81 -2.64 -14.65
C VAL A 343 -0.69 -2.94 -14.77
N LEU A 344 -1.09 -4.07 -15.35
CA LEU A 344 -2.50 -4.47 -15.46
C LEU A 344 -3.14 -4.68 -14.08
N ILE A 345 -2.45 -5.33 -13.15
CA ILE A 345 -2.90 -5.48 -11.76
C ILE A 345 -3.20 -4.11 -11.16
N GLN A 346 -2.30 -3.16 -11.33
CA GLN A 346 -2.47 -1.84 -10.73
C GLN A 346 -3.52 -0.98 -11.44
N LEU A 347 -3.63 -1.07 -12.75
CA LEU A 347 -4.72 -0.43 -13.48
C LEU A 347 -6.08 -0.92 -12.96
N LEU A 348 -6.30 -2.23 -12.91
CA LEU A 348 -7.54 -2.82 -12.43
C LEU A 348 -7.82 -2.45 -10.96
N SER A 349 -6.82 -2.56 -10.10
CA SER A 349 -6.95 -2.23 -8.68
C SER A 349 -7.25 -0.75 -8.44
N THR A 350 -6.65 0.15 -9.21
CA THR A 350 -6.74 1.59 -9.01
C THR A 350 -8.00 2.17 -9.65
N CYS A 351 -8.42 1.66 -10.80
CA CYS A 351 -9.63 2.13 -11.49
C CYS A 351 -10.90 2.05 -10.63
N ARG A 352 -11.02 1.06 -9.77
CA ARG A 352 -12.20 0.88 -8.88
C ARG A 352 -12.26 1.83 -7.67
N ASN A 353 -11.24 2.68 -7.46
CA ASN A 353 -11.15 3.50 -6.25
C ASN A 353 -12.30 4.51 -6.10
N VAL A 354 -12.76 5.11 -7.20
CA VAL A 354 -13.85 6.10 -7.18
C VAL A 354 -15.16 5.43 -6.78
N ASP A 355 -15.47 4.27 -7.35
CA ASP A 355 -16.64 3.47 -6.98
C ASP A 355 -16.57 2.97 -5.54
N THR A 356 -15.37 2.62 -5.07
CA THR A 356 -15.16 2.21 -3.67
C THR A 356 -15.58 3.32 -2.71
N ILE A 357 -15.22 4.58 -2.98
CA ILE A 357 -15.64 5.71 -2.14
C ILE A 357 -17.15 5.90 -2.23
N LEU A 358 -17.73 5.82 -3.42
CA LEU A 358 -19.16 5.93 -3.60
C LEU A 358 -19.93 4.89 -2.76
N ILE A 359 -19.51 3.63 -2.84
CA ILE A 359 -20.10 2.53 -2.07
C ILE A 359 -19.99 2.79 -0.56
N LYS A 360 -18.84 3.29 -0.09
CA LYS A 360 -18.62 3.65 1.31
C LYS A 360 -19.49 4.80 1.76
N ASN A 361 -19.58 5.88 0.98
CA ASN A 361 -20.40 7.06 1.28
C ASN A 361 -21.91 6.73 1.30
N ALA A 362 -22.34 5.77 0.47
CA ALA A 362 -23.70 5.26 0.46
C ALA A 362 -24.01 4.31 1.64
N GLY A 363 -23.04 3.98 2.49
CA GLY A 363 -23.22 3.04 3.60
C GLY A 363 -23.32 1.57 3.18
N HIS A 364 -23.01 1.25 1.91
CA HIS A 364 -23.18 -0.10 1.35
C HIS A 364 -21.97 -1.03 1.56
N SER A 365 -21.03 -0.68 2.45
CA SER A 365 -19.83 -1.48 2.71
C SER A 365 -20.16 -2.93 3.13
N LYS A 366 -21.15 -3.14 4.02
CA LYS A 366 -21.57 -4.48 4.47
C LYS A 366 -22.10 -5.35 3.33
N GLN A 367 -22.81 -4.76 2.37
CA GLN A 367 -23.43 -5.46 1.24
C GLN A 367 -22.42 -5.97 0.22
N THR A 368 -21.18 -5.48 0.28
CA THR A 368 -20.10 -5.85 -0.65
C THR A 368 -19.04 -6.75 -0.02
N ILE A 369 -19.14 -7.11 1.27
CA ILE A 369 -18.18 -7.98 1.98
C ILE A 369 -18.06 -9.36 1.31
N ASN A 370 -19.19 -10.04 1.07
CA ASN A 370 -19.18 -11.39 0.49
C ASN A 370 -18.48 -11.41 -0.89
N ARG A 371 -18.61 -10.34 -1.66
CA ARG A 371 -17.97 -10.18 -2.97
C ARG A 371 -16.46 -9.96 -2.84
N ALA A 372 -16.01 -9.28 -1.79
CA ALA A 372 -14.58 -9.14 -1.49
C ALA A 372 -13.98 -10.48 -1.02
N ILE A 373 -14.74 -11.30 -0.29
CA ILE A 373 -14.33 -12.66 0.06
C ILE A 373 -14.19 -13.53 -1.19
N ILE A 374 -15.13 -13.45 -2.14
CA ILE A 374 -15.04 -14.15 -3.43
C ILE A 374 -13.79 -13.68 -4.21
N GLU A 375 -13.50 -12.38 -4.26
CA GLU A 375 -12.27 -11.85 -4.85
C GLU A 375 -11.02 -12.52 -4.26
N ALA A 376 -10.92 -12.60 -2.93
CA ALA A 376 -9.79 -13.22 -2.25
C ALA A 376 -9.68 -14.73 -2.54
N ILE A 377 -10.80 -15.45 -2.57
CA ILE A 377 -10.84 -16.89 -2.90
C ILE A 377 -10.42 -17.11 -4.36
N VAL A 378 -10.97 -16.35 -5.29
CA VAL A 378 -10.59 -16.44 -6.72
C VAL A 378 -9.11 -16.13 -6.89
N ASN A 379 -8.57 -15.10 -6.24
CA ASN A 379 -7.16 -14.78 -6.25
C ASN A 379 -6.32 -15.97 -5.76
N LEU A 380 -6.60 -16.49 -4.58
CA LEU A 380 -5.82 -17.58 -3.99
C LEU A 380 -5.88 -18.84 -4.86
N VAL A 381 -7.08 -19.29 -5.25
CA VAL A 381 -7.26 -20.52 -6.02
C VAL A 381 -6.64 -20.41 -7.41
N ALA A 382 -6.91 -19.31 -8.12
CA ALA A 382 -6.34 -19.11 -9.46
C ALA A 382 -4.82 -18.95 -9.41
N SER A 383 -4.29 -18.21 -8.44
CA SER A 383 -2.84 -18.04 -8.28
C SER A 383 -2.15 -19.36 -7.99
N VAL A 384 -2.70 -20.20 -7.08
CA VAL A 384 -2.12 -21.52 -6.79
C VAL A 384 -2.16 -22.44 -8.01
N LEU A 385 -3.31 -22.54 -8.70
CA LEU A 385 -3.45 -23.42 -9.87
C LEU A 385 -2.53 -23.00 -11.02
N LEU A 386 -2.47 -21.71 -11.32
CA LEU A 386 -1.66 -21.19 -12.42
C LEU A 386 -0.17 -21.14 -12.09
N LEU A 387 0.20 -21.05 -10.81
CA LEU A 387 1.58 -21.10 -10.37
C LEU A 387 2.29 -22.39 -10.80
N TYR A 388 1.63 -23.55 -10.67
CA TYR A 388 2.20 -24.84 -11.09
C TYR A 388 2.44 -24.94 -12.60
N ILE A 389 1.70 -24.15 -13.42
CA ILE A 389 1.79 -24.18 -14.89
C ILE A 389 2.76 -23.10 -15.40
N MET A 390 2.74 -21.91 -14.80
CA MET A 390 3.37 -20.71 -15.35
C MET A 390 4.30 -19.99 -14.36
N GLY A 391 4.56 -20.58 -13.17
CA GLY A 391 5.40 -19.95 -12.15
C GLY A 391 4.90 -18.57 -11.74
N ILE A 392 5.79 -17.60 -11.62
CA ILE A 392 5.47 -16.21 -11.24
C ILE A 392 4.41 -15.56 -12.14
N HIS A 393 4.39 -15.86 -13.44
CA HIS A 393 3.36 -15.33 -14.34
C HIS A 393 1.97 -15.82 -13.96
N GLY A 394 1.88 -17.09 -13.55
CA GLY A 394 0.62 -17.69 -13.11
C GLY A 394 0.02 -17.01 -11.89
N VAL A 395 0.86 -16.68 -10.89
CA VAL A 395 0.42 -15.94 -9.70
C VAL A 395 -0.17 -14.59 -10.09
N LEU A 396 0.52 -13.83 -10.94
CA LEU A 396 0.06 -12.51 -11.38
C LEU A 396 -1.22 -12.59 -12.23
N ILE A 397 -1.35 -13.62 -13.09
CA ILE A 397 -2.57 -13.85 -13.87
C ILE A 397 -3.74 -14.20 -12.94
N GLY A 398 -3.53 -15.01 -11.91
CA GLY A 398 -4.54 -15.29 -10.89
C GLY A 398 -5.06 -14.02 -10.21
N THR A 399 -4.16 -13.12 -9.86
CA THR A 399 -4.49 -11.80 -9.30
C THR A 399 -5.27 -10.93 -10.30
N ILE A 400 -4.89 -10.95 -11.59
CA ILE A 400 -5.63 -10.24 -12.65
C ILE A 400 -7.07 -10.78 -12.78
N LEU A 401 -7.26 -12.10 -12.76
CA LEU A 401 -8.60 -12.70 -12.85
C LEU A 401 -9.50 -12.28 -11.68
N ALA A 402 -8.98 -12.28 -10.47
CA ALA A 402 -9.70 -11.81 -9.28
C ALA A 402 -10.07 -10.32 -9.39
N LEU A 403 -9.14 -9.49 -9.86
CA LEU A 403 -9.37 -8.06 -10.06
C LEU A 403 -10.35 -7.77 -11.19
N LEU A 404 -10.32 -8.53 -12.28
CA LEU A 404 -11.31 -8.41 -13.35
C LEU A 404 -12.72 -8.66 -12.80
N TYR A 405 -12.89 -9.74 -12.02
CA TYR A 405 -14.17 -9.99 -11.35
C TYR A 405 -14.58 -8.81 -10.48
N ARG A 406 -13.71 -8.40 -9.55
CA ARG A 406 -14.07 -7.41 -8.54
C ARG A 406 -14.27 -6.01 -9.07
N THR A 407 -13.43 -5.57 -10.01
CA THR A 407 -13.54 -4.24 -10.62
C THR A 407 -14.85 -4.12 -11.40
N ASN A 408 -15.21 -5.13 -12.20
CA ASN A 408 -16.50 -5.15 -12.88
C ASN A 408 -17.69 -5.17 -11.93
N ASP A 409 -17.62 -5.98 -10.86
CA ASP A 409 -18.65 -6.03 -9.83
C ASP A 409 -18.88 -4.65 -9.19
N MET A 410 -17.81 -3.93 -8.83
CA MET A 410 -17.91 -2.61 -8.21
C MET A 410 -18.48 -1.57 -9.16
N ILE A 411 -18.07 -1.53 -10.42
CA ILE A 411 -18.61 -0.64 -11.45
C ILE A 411 -20.12 -0.90 -11.63
N ILE A 412 -20.51 -2.16 -11.78
CA ILE A 412 -21.93 -2.53 -11.95
C ILE A 412 -22.73 -2.17 -10.71
N TYR A 413 -22.21 -2.47 -9.52
CA TYR A 413 -22.89 -2.17 -8.25
C TYR A 413 -23.07 -0.68 -8.04
N ALA A 414 -22.01 0.12 -8.20
CA ALA A 414 -22.01 1.57 -8.04
C ALA A 414 -23.04 2.21 -8.99
N ASN A 415 -23.00 1.84 -10.27
CA ASN A 415 -23.89 2.45 -11.27
C ASN A 415 -25.33 1.99 -11.11
N LYS A 416 -25.61 0.67 -10.99
CA LYS A 416 -26.98 0.17 -10.94
C LYS A 416 -27.67 0.43 -9.59
N ARG A 417 -26.98 0.25 -8.46
CA ARG A 417 -27.59 0.32 -7.13
C ARG A 417 -27.56 1.73 -6.52
N ILE A 418 -26.52 2.51 -6.77
CA ILE A 418 -26.34 3.82 -6.12
C ILE A 418 -26.68 4.95 -7.09
N LEU A 419 -26.04 4.98 -8.28
CA LEU A 419 -26.28 6.01 -9.28
C LEU A 419 -27.54 5.79 -10.11
N LYS A 420 -28.19 4.62 -10.02
CA LYS A 420 -29.41 4.23 -10.72
C LYS A 420 -29.36 4.47 -12.24
N ARG A 421 -28.24 4.12 -12.85
CA ARG A 421 -27.98 4.31 -14.29
C ARG A 421 -27.25 3.11 -14.91
N SER A 422 -27.09 3.13 -16.24
CA SER A 422 -26.29 2.13 -16.95
C SER A 422 -24.78 2.31 -16.66
N PRO A 423 -24.02 1.23 -16.42
CA PRO A 423 -22.57 1.29 -16.25
C PRO A 423 -21.81 1.60 -17.54
N TRP A 424 -22.51 1.61 -18.67
CA TRP A 424 -21.90 1.74 -19.99
C TRP A 424 -21.12 3.04 -20.20
N LYS A 425 -21.50 4.11 -19.48
CA LYS A 425 -20.78 5.38 -19.51
C LYS A 425 -19.35 5.24 -18.94
N GLU A 426 -19.19 4.48 -17.86
CA GLU A 426 -17.88 4.22 -17.27
C GLU A 426 -17.07 3.23 -18.12
N TYR A 427 -17.70 2.19 -18.63
CA TYR A 427 -17.00 1.26 -19.54
C TYR A 427 -16.46 1.94 -20.79
N LYS A 428 -17.16 2.92 -21.37
CA LYS A 428 -16.65 3.72 -22.49
C LYS A 428 -15.38 4.47 -22.11
N LEU A 429 -15.34 5.06 -20.92
CA LEU A 429 -14.17 5.78 -20.41
C LEU A 429 -12.98 4.82 -20.23
N TYR A 430 -13.20 3.68 -19.59
CA TYR A 430 -12.16 2.68 -19.38
C TYR A 430 -11.66 2.08 -20.70
N LEU A 431 -12.56 1.73 -21.58
CA LEU A 431 -12.22 1.16 -22.90
C LEU A 431 -11.38 2.14 -23.73
N LEU A 432 -11.77 3.42 -23.77
CA LEU A 432 -11.00 4.44 -24.50
C LEU A 432 -9.57 4.53 -23.97
N ASN A 433 -9.41 4.67 -22.64
CA ASN A 433 -8.09 4.79 -22.03
C ASN A 433 -7.27 3.50 -22.16
N PHE A 434 -7.93 2.34 -22.14
CA PHE A 434 -7.29 1.04 -22.38
C PHE A 434 -6.83 0.89 -23.83
N LEU A 435 -7.59 1.36 -24.81
CA LEU A 435 -7.17 1.38 -26.21
C LEU A 435 -5.95 2.27 -26.43
N ILE A 436 -5.90 3.46 -25.79
CA ILE A 436 -4.71 4.33 -25.83
C ILE A 436 -3.51 3.58 -25.21
N PHE A 437 -3.71 2.91 -24.09
CA PHE A 437 -2.67 2.09 -23.45
C PHE A 437 -2.17 1.00 -24.38
N CYS A 438 -3.05 0.26 -25.05
CA CYS A 438 -2.68 -0.77 -26.03
C CYS A 438 -1.88 -0.21 -27.23
N LEU A 439 -2.20 1.00 -27.69
CA LEU A 439 -1.40 1.66 -28.73
C LEU A 439 0.02 1.96 -28.26
N PHE A 440 0.19 2.45 -27.03
CA PHE A 440 1.52 2.64 -26.45
C PHE A 440 2.27 1.33 -26.21
N LEU A 441 1.55 0.26 -25.82
CA LEU A 441 2.12 -1.09 -25.72
C LEU A 441 2.68 -1.55 -27.08
N ALA A 442 1.89 -1.46 -28.12
CA ALA A 442 2.28 -1.86 -29.49
C ALA A 442 3.46 -1.01 -29.99
N PHE A 443 3.44 0.30 -29.73
CA PHE A 443 4.54 1.19 -30.10
C PHE A 443 5.84 0.82 -29.35
N ASN A 444 5.79 0.64 -28.03
CA ASN A 444 6.97 0.31 -27.24
C ASN A 444 7.50 -1.12 -27.53
N TYR A 445 6.63 -2.03 -27.97
CA TYR A 445 7.05 -3.36 -28.41
C TYR A 445 7.93 -3.30 -29.67
N ASN A 446 7.54 -2.47 -30.65
CA ASN A 446 8.30 -2.30 -31.90
C ASN A 446 9.51 -1.37 -31.74
N PHE A 447 9.42 -0.38 -30.85
CA PHE A 447 10.46 0.62 -30.59
C PHE A 447 10.77 0.69 -29.08
N PRO A 448 11.45 -0.35 -28.52
CA PRO A 448 11.69 -0.41 -27.11
C PRO A 448 12.62 0.71 -26.65
N LEU A 449 12.20 1.44 -25.63
CA LEU A 449 13.02 2.47 -25.01
C LEU A 449 14.25 1.82 -24.36
N GLN A 450 15.44 2.32 -24.70
CA GLN A 450 16.69 1.91 -24.05
C GLN A 450 17.23 3.08 -23.24
N ALA A 451 17.92 2.80 -22.12
CA ALA A 451 18.60 3.81 -21.34
C ALA A 451 19.94 3.25 -20.81
N PHE A 452 20.99 4.06 -20.91
CA PHE A 452 22.34 3.63 -20.56
C PHE A 452 22.73 3.90 -19.11
N GLY A 453 22.02 4.79 -18.43
CA GLY A 453 22.23 5.12 -17.02
C GLY A 453 21.08 5.93 -16.45
N TYR A 454 21.17 6.24 -15.13
CA TYR A 454 20.08 6.96 -14.43
C TYR A 454 19.82 8.36 -14.99
N ALA A 455 20.85 9.10 -15.39
CA ALA A 455 20.70 10.44 -15.96
C ALA A 455 19.96 10.39 -17.32
N ASP A 456 20.33 9.45 -18.18
CA ASP A 456 19.68 9.22 -19.48
C ASP A 456 18.22 8.76 -19.29
N LEU A 457 17.99 7.85 -18.31
CA LEU A 457 16.65 7.41 -17.96
C LEU A 457 15.77 8.57 -17.49
N LEU A 458 16.27 9.45 -16.63
CA LEU A 458 15.54 10.63 -16.14
C LEU A 458 15.19 11.58 -17.28
N TYR A 459 16.14 11.87 -18.16
CA TYR A 459 15.90 12.71 -19.33
C TYR A 459 14.79 12.13 -20.23
N LYS A 460 14.89 10.84 -20.56
CA LYS A 460 13.88 10.12 -21.36
C LYS A 460 12.53 10.02 -20.64
N ALA A 461 12.54 9.85 -19.33
CA ALA A 461 11.32 9.81 -18.53
C ALA A 461 10.55 11.12 -18.60
N VAL A 462 11.23 12.26 -18.58
CA VAL A 462 10.59 13.58 -18.74
C VAL A 462 9.95 13.68 -20.14
N GLY A 463 10.67 13.33 -21.21
CA GLY A 463 10.15 13.37 -22.57
C GLY A 463 8.94 12.46 -22.76
N VAL A 464 9.04 11.19 -22.33
CA VAL A 464 7.94 10.21 -22.37
C VAL A 464 6.73 10.74 -21.56
N SER A 465 6.96 11.29 -20.38
CA SER A 465 5.88 11.81 -19.54
C SER A 465 5.11 12.94 -20.22
N ILE A 466 5.82 13.89 -20.83
CA ILE A 466 5.19 15.00 -21.56
C ILE A 466 4.33 14.48 -22.71
N VAL A 467 4.86 13.59 -23.52
CA VAL A 467 4.16 13.04 -24.70
C VAL A 467 2.93 12.22 -24.28
N VAL A 468 3.10 11.30 -23.34
CA VAL A 468 2.02 10.42 -22.87
C VAL A 468 0.90 11.25 -22.21
N ILE A 469 1.24 12.14 -21.31
CA ILE A 469 0.25 12.99 -20.61
C ILE A 469 -0.49 13.87 -21.64
N ALA A 470 0.22 14.49 -22.58
CA ALA A 470 -0.39 15.32 -23.60
C ALA A 470 -1.39 14.54 -24.47
N ILE A 471 -1.07 13.33 -24.89
CA ILE A 471 -1.95 12.46 -25.68
C ILE A 471 -3.19 12.06 -24.88
N TYR A 472 -3.03 11.61 -23.62
CA TYR A 472 -4.17 11.26 -22.77
C TYR A 472 -5.07 12.45 -22.49
N ILE A 473 -4.52 13.62 -22.20
CA ILE A 473 -5.31 14.85 -21.99
C ILE A 473 -6.02 15.24 -23.31
N ALA A 474 -5.32 15.27 -24.43
CA ALA A 474 -5.92 15.67 -25.71
C ALA A 474 -7.10 14.78 -26.09
N ILE A 475 -6.94 13.46 -26.04
CA ILE A 475 -8.00 12.52 -26.44
C ILE A 475 -9.18 12.57 -25.44
N ASN A 476 -8.92 12.57 -24.14
CA ASN A 476 -10.00 12.64 -23.16
C ASN A 476 -10.71 14.01 -23.17
N ALA A 477 -9.99 15.11 -23.42
CA ALA A 477 -10.56 16.44 -23.54
C ALA A 477 -11.47 16.57 -24.77
N THR A 478 -11.15 15.94 -25.90
CA THR A 478 -12.02 15.97 -27.09
C THR A 478 -13.32 15.19 -26.87
N ILE A 479 -13.27 14.07 -26.17
CA ILE A 479 -14.42 13.16 -25.98
C ILE A 479 -15.27 13.57 -24.77
N PHE A 480 -14.64 13.85 -23.63
CA PHE A 480 -15.31 14.15 -22.36
C PHE A 480 -15.23 15.64 -21.97
N GLY A 481 -14.41 16.45 -22.65
CA GLY A 481 -14.10 17.82 -22.28
C GLY A 481 -15.31 18.76 -22.25
N LYS A 482 -16.28 18.56 -23.15
CA LYS A 482 -17.54 19.35 -23.13
C LYS A 482 -18.32 19.15 -21.82
N GLU A 483 -18.30 17.93 -21.27
CA GLU A 483 -18.92 17.64 -19.98
C GLU A 483 -18.09 18.22 -18.84
N ILE A 484 -16.76 18.16 -18.89
CA ILE A 484 -15.83 18.65 -17.86
C ILE A 484 -15.84 20.18 -17.81
N ILE A 485 -15.73 20.88 -18.94
CA ILE A 485 -15.67 22.36 -19.02
C ILE A 485 -16.97 23.00 -18.56
N LYS A 486 -18.12 22.38 -18.85
CA LYS A 486 -19.44 22.83 -18.39
C LYS A 486 -19.58 22.84 -16.86
N HIS A 487 -18.66 22.19 -16.13
CA HIS A 487 -18.64 22.06 -14.68
C HIS A 487 -17.62 22.94 -13.98
N ILE A 488 -16.50 23.24 -14.66
CA ILE A 488 -15.44 24.11 -14.12
C ILE A 488 -15.82 25.58 -14.21
N LYS A 489 -16.65 25.98 -15.20
CA LYS A 489 -17.16 27.34 -15.26
C LYS A 489 -18.21 27.56 -14.17
N PRO A 490 -17.97 28.47 -13.18
CA PRO A 490 -19.00 28.84 -12.25
C PRO A 490 -20.18 29.37 -13.05
N LYS A 491 -21.41 28.94 -12.73
CA LYS A 491 -22.61 29.63 -13.21
C LYS A 491 -22.41 31.10 -12.82
N SER A 492 -22.17 31.98 -13.81
CA SER A 492 -22.30 33.40 -13.58
C SER A 492 -23.66 33.59 -12.93
N GLN A 493 -23.68 34.14 -11.73
CA GLN A 493 -24.89 34.51 -11.05
C GLN A 493 -25.67 35.40 -12.03
N LYS A 494 -26.73 34.87 -12.64
CA LYS A 494 -27.78 35.73 -13.12
C LYS A 494 -28.43 36.30 -11.88
N LYS A 495 -28.20 37.59 -11.70
CA LYS A 495 -28.96 38.47 -10.80
C LYS A 495 -30.43 38.37 -11.07
#